data_f74c50443af91977dacd31624117ccf9
#
_entry.id   f74c50443af91977dacd31624117ccf9
#
_cell.length_a   1.000
_cell.length_b   1.000
_cell.length_c   1.000
_cell.angle_alpha   90.00
_cell.angle_beta   90.00
_cell.angle_gamma   90.00
#
_symmetry.space_group_name_H-M   'P 1'
#
loop_
_entity.id
_entity.type
_entity.pdbx_description
1 polymer ?
#
loop_
_entity_poly.entity_id
_entity_poly.type
_entity_poly.pdbx_seq_one_letter_code
_entity_poly.pdbx_strand_id
1 'polypeptide(L)'
;MAQISINNLTFGYEGSFDYVFKNVSFSIDTNLKLGFIGRNGKGKTTFLNLLLGKYQFTGSISASTKFDYFPYEIAEYQKQMPVAEFMEDLKPGCEIWRVICELEELSESPEILYRPYCTLSPGERTKILLAVLFSQENEFLLIDEPTNHLDQNARECVKVYLASKKGFILVSHDRDLLDACTDHCLVLNRCSIEVQNGNFSVWWENKQRKDKFAIAQNEKHRKEIQKLNHAAEQVAKWADKNERTKIGFDPIKEHDRCLSTRSFIGAKTKKMQSRVKQMEKRIEREIEEKEGLLEDIEYPKDLKLFQLVHYKNSLVNVKEYSLQYKDSDKPVFQGLSFDI
;
A
#
# COMPACT_ATOMS: atom_id res chain seq x y z
N MET A 1 -25.53 -17.79 1.61
CA MET A 1 -24.35 -16.97 1.94
C MET A 1 -24.59 -15.61 1.33
N ALA A 2 -24.49 -14.57 2.14
CA ALA A 2 -24.65 -13.21 1.68
C ALA A 2 -23.34 -12.79 0.97
N GLN A 3 -23.44 -12.08 -0.16
CA GLN A 3 -22.30 -11.73 -0.98
C GLN A 3 -22.32 -10.23 -1.29
N ILE A 4 -21.16 -9.61 -1.27
CA ILE A 4 -20.93 -8.25 -1.73
C ILE A 4 -20.27 -8.36 -3.10
N SER A 5 -20.91 -7.84 -4.14
CA SER A 5 -20.41 -7.86 -5.50
C SER A 5 -20.13 -6.44 -5.99
N ILE A 6 -18.93 -6.22 -6.45
CA ILE A 6 -18.45 -4.95 -7.01
C ILE A 6 -18.18 -5.19 -8.48
N ASN A 7 -18.79 -4.39 -9.36
CA ASN A 7 -18.68 -4.53 -10.81
C ASN A 7 -18.29 -3.21 -11.46
N ASN A 8 -17.17 -3.22 -12.19
CA ASN A 8 -16.63 -2.11 -12.99
C ASN A 8 -16.52 -0.79 -12.21
N LEU A 9 -16.18 -0.87 -10.93
CA LEU A 9 -16.02 0.30 -10.07
C LEU A 9 -14.90 1.20 -10.62
N THR A 10 -15.26 2.43 -10.97
CA THR A 10 -14.33 3.45 -11.40
C THR A 10 -14.61 4.72 -10.62
N PHE A 11 -13.57 5.28 -10.00
CA PHE A 11 -13.66 6.48 -9.17
C PHE A 11 -12.41 7.35 -9.29
N GLY A 12 -12.60 8.66 -9.34
CA GLY A 12 -11.57 9.70 -9.22
C GLY A 12 -12.18 10.92 -8.53
N TYR A 13 -11.38 11.65 -7.78
CA TYR A 13 -11.84 12.88 -7.13
C TYR A 13 -12.10 13.98 -8.17
N GLU A 14 -13.10 14.81 -7.93
CA GLU A 14 -13.38 15.98 -8.76
C GLU A 14 -12.15 16.91 -8.81
N GLY A 15 -11.76 17.29 -10.03
CA GLY A 15 -10.55 18.11 -10.26
C GLY A 15 -9.23 17.33 -10.34
N SER A 16 -9.24 16.02 -10.16
CA SER A 16 -8.07 15.16 -10.40
C SER A 16 -8.16 14.51 -11.78
N PHE A 17 -7.02 14.47 -12.50
CA PHE A 17 -6.91 13.72 -13.76
C PHE A 17 -6.67 12.23 -13.53
N ASP A 18 -6.29 11.83 -12.32
CA ASP A 18 -5.94 10.46 -11.98
C ASP A 18 -7.11 9.71 -11.35
N TYR A 19 -7.35 8.49 -11.83
CA TYR A 19 -8.31 7.58 -11.20
C TYR A 19 -7.69 6.94 -9.95
N VAL A 20 -8.46 6.92 -8.86
CA VAL A 20 -8.13 6.14 -7.65
C VAL A 20 -8.43 4.66 -7.89
N PHE A 21 -9.58 4.38 -8.53
CA PHE A 21 -9.99 3.03 -8.94
C PHE A 21 -10.39 3.05 -10.41
N LYS A 22 -10.02 1.99 -11.16
CA LYS A 22 -10.32 1.86 -12.58
C LYS A 22 -10.77 0.45 -12.92
N ASN A 23 -12.05 0.29 -13.31
CA ASN A 23 -12.67 -0.98 -13.72
C ASN A 23 -12.45 -2.12 -12.72
N VAL A 24 -12.60 -1.83 -11.41
CA VAL A 24 -12.41 -2.81 -10.35
C VAL A 24 -13.64 -3.70 -10.26
N SER A 25 -13.45 -5.03 -10.33
CA SER A 25 -14.53 -6.02 -10.22
C SER A 25 -14.06 -7.21 -9.39
N PHE A 26 -14.79 -7.50 -8.31
CA PHE A 26 -14.57 -8.67 -7.45
C PHE A 26 -15.80 -8.92 -6.59
N SER A 27 -15.83 -10.08 -5.92
CA SER A 27 -16.87 -10.43 -4.98
C SER A 27 -16.30 -10.94 -3.66
N ILE A 28 -17.00 -10.66 -2.57
CA ILE A 28 -16.61 -10.98 -1.19
C ILE A 28 -17.79 -11.71 -0.52
N ASP A 29 -17.49 -12.79 0.20
CA ASP A 29 -18.46 -13.39 1.13
C ASP A 29 -18.49 -12.57 2.42
N THR A 30 -19.69 -12.31 2.93
CA THR A 30 -19.88 -11.50 4.14
C THR A 30 -19.40 -12.16 5.44
N ASN A 31 -19.03 -13.43 5.42
CA ASN A 31 -18.45 -14.11 6.58
C ASN A 31 -16.92 -14.01 6.67
N LEU A 32 -16.26 -13.46 5.63
CA LEU A 32 -14.81 -13.37 5.58
C LEU A 32 -14.29 -12.27 6.49
N LYS A 33 -13.09 -12.49 7.00
CA LYS A 33 -12.27 -11.51 7.72
C LYS A 33 -11.20 -10.99 6.77
N LEU A 34 -11.40 -9.79 6.27
CA LEU A 34 -10.57 -9.22 5.21
C LEU A 34 -9.58 -8.19 5.76
N GLY A 35 -8.29 -8.42 5.57
CA GLY A 35 -7.27 -7.40 5.82
C GLY A 35 -7.09 -6.51 4.58
N PHE A 36 -7.41 -5.22 4.67
CA PHE A 36 -7.26 -4.31 3.55
C PHE A 36 -5.87 -3.69 3.52
N ILE A 37 -5.06 -4.14 2.59
CA ILE A 37 -3.64 -3.85 2.48
C ILE A 37 -3.39 -2.90 1.30
N GLY A 38 -2.54 -1.91 1.52
CA GLY A 38 -2.13 -0.97 0.48
C GLY A 38 -1.32 0.18 1.07
N ARG A 39 -0.59 0.90 0.22
CA ARG A 39 0.18 2.08 0.65
C ARG A 39 -0.72 3.20 1.19
N ASN A 40 -0.18 4.02 2.08
CA ASN A 40 -0.87 5.21 2.57
C ASN A 40 -1.16 6.18 1.44
N GLY A 41 -2.32 6.82 1.50
CA GLY A 41 -2.77 7.77 0.48
C GLY A 41 -3.21 7.14 -0.85
N LYS A 42 -3.24 5.81 -0.97
CA LYS A 42 -3.67 5.13 -2.21
C LYS A 42 -5.18 4.89 -2.33
N GLY A 43 -5.96 5.26 -1.31
CA GLY A 43 -7.43 5.20 -1.40
C GLY A 43 -8.09 4.12 -0.54
N LYS A 44 -7.43 3.58 0.51
CA LYS A 44 -8.07 2.60 1.41
C LYS A 44 -9.34 3.17 2.04
N THR A 45 -9.24 4.28 2.75
CA THR A 45 -10.40 4.97 3.35
C THR A 45 -11.40 5.46 2.29
N THR A 46 -10.92 5.84 1.09
CA THR A 46 -11.78 6.20 -0.04
C THR A 46 -12.66 5.01 -0.46
N PHE A 47 -12.08 3.81 -0.54
CA PHE A 47 -12.83 2.60 -0.86
C PHE A 47 -13.90 2.29 0.19
N LEU A 48 -13.56 2.39 1.49
CA LEU A 48 -14.54 2.21 2.57
C LEU A 48 -15.68 3.24 2.46
N ASN A 49 -15.38 4.49 2.16
CA ASN A 49 -16.38 5.55 1.95
C ASN A 49 -17.26 5.30 0.69
N LEU A 50 -16.72 4.66 -0.35
CA LEU A 50 -17.52 4.23 -1.51
C LEU A 50 -18.50 3.12 -1.15
N LEU A 51 -18.10 2.14 -0.31
CA LEU A 51 -18.99 1.11 0.21
C LEU A 51 -20.12 1.71 1.05
N LEU A 52 -19.84 2.77 1.80
CA LEU A 52 -20.83 3.53 2.59
C LEU A 52 -21.72 4.44 1.72
N GLY A 53 -21.48 4.54 0.42
CA GLY A 53 -22.24 5.42 -0.47
C GLY A 53 -21.97 6.92 -0.30
N LYS A 54 -20.87 7.31 0.36
CA LYS A 54 -20.51 8.73 0.60
C LYS A 54 -20.05 9.45 -0.68
N TYR A 55 -19.62 8.72 -1.72
CA TYR A 55 -19.15 9.27 -2.98
C TYR A 55 -19.91 8.68 -4.17
N GLN A 56 -20.08 9.48 -5.22
CA GLN A 56 -20.59 9.01 -6.50
C GLN A 56 -19.49 8.32 -7.29
N PHE A 57 -19.82 7.22 -7.93
CA PHE A 57 -18.87 6.41 -8.72
C PHE A 57 -19.56 5.83 -9.96
N THR A 58 -18.75 5.37 -10.91
CA THR A 58 -19.24 4.60 -12.08
C THR A 58 -19.09 3.12 -11.80
N GLY A 59 -20.08 2.32 -12.19
CA GLY A 59 -20.15 0.89 -11.91
C GLY A 59 -21.29 0.56 -10.95
N SER A 60 -21.24 -0.60 -10.30
CA SER A 60 -22.26 -1.01 -9.33
C SER A 60 -21.64 -1.74 -8.13
N ILE A 61 -22.16 -1.44 -6.95
CA ILE A 61 -21.91 -2.18 -5.71
C ILE A 61 -23.25 -2.78 -5.29
N SER A 62 -23.31 -4.11 -5.20
CA SER A 62 -24.49 -4.86 -4.75
C SER A 62 -24.14 -5.59 -3.47
N ALA A 63 -24.84 -5.29 -2.39
CA ALA A 63 -24.68 -5.93 -1.10
C ALA A 63 -26.04 -6.32 -0.55
N SER A 64 -26.13 -7.51 0.04
CA SER A 64 -27.34 -7.99 0.76
C SER A 64 -27.33 -7.59 2.24
N THR A 65 -26.24 -6.99 2.72
CA THR A 65 -26.03 -6.56 4.11
C THR A 65 -25.81 -5.07 4.17
N LYS A 66 -26.10 -4.46 5.32
CA LYS A 66 -25.73 -3.06 5.59
C LYS A 66 -24.26 -2.99 5.96
N PHE A 67 -23.65 -1.85 5.65
CA PHE A 67 -22.29 -1.51 6.07
C PHE A 67 -22.36 -0.60 7.30
N ASP A 68 -21.49 -0.86 8.27
CA ASP A 68 -21.25 0.05 9.38
C ASP A 68 -19.74 0.34 9.46
N TYR A 69 -19.38 1.50 9.99
CA TYR A 69 -18.00 2.02 9.88
C TYR A 69 -17.45 2.47 11.23
N PHE A 70 -16.26 2.03 11.53
CA PHE A 70 -15.44 2.49 12.64
C PHE A 70 -14.20 3.25 12.11
N PRO A 71 -13.82 4.39 12.71
CA PRO A 71 -14.38 4.99 13.92
C PRO A 71 -15.64 5.83 13.68
N TYR A 72 -16.54 5.83 14.65
CA TYR A 72 -17.68 6.73 14.64
C TYR A 72 -17.25 8.18 14.86
N GLU A 73 -17.90 9.10 14.16
CA GLU A 73 -17.71 10.55 14.36
C GLU A 73 -18.53 11.01 15.57
N ILE A 74 -17.85 11.43 16.64
CA ILE A 74 -18.51 11.90 17.88
C ILE A 74 -18.60 13.42 17.82
N ALA A 75 -19.84 13.93 17.86
CA ALA A 75 -20.10 15.37 17.90
C ALA A 75 -19.61 16.00 19.22
N GLU A 76 -19.26 17.30 19.20
CA GLU A 76 -18.70 17.98 20.37
C GLU A 76 -19.64 17.95 21.59
N TYR A 77 -20.97 18.05 21.38
CA TYR A 77 -21.94 17.96 22.46
C TYR A 77 -22.03 16.57 23.09
N GLN A 78 -21.83 15.52 22.30
CA GLN A 78 -21.84 14.12 22.77
C GLN A 78 -20.62 13.79 23.64
N LYS A 79 -19.51 14.52 23.49
CA LYS A 79 -18.31 14.28 24.30
C LYS A 79 -18.52 14.49 25.80
N GLN A 80 -19.47 15.32 26.19
CA GLN A 80 -19.82 15.57 27.59
C GLN A 80 -20.86 14.60 28.14
N MET A 81 -21.47 13.77 27.26
CA MET A 81 -22.53 12.83 27.63
C MET A 81 -21.95 11.43 27.85
N PRO A 82 -22.59 10.60 28.69
CA PRO A 82 -22.35 9.17 28.76
C PRO A 82 -22.68 8.47 27.43
N VAL A 83 -21.90 7.44 27.05
CA VAL A 83 -22.16 6.73 25.80
C VAL A 83 -23.53 6.07 25.77
N ALA A 84 -24.02 5.60 26.92
CA ALA A 84 -25.35 5.03 27.07
C ALA A 84 -26.50 5.94 26.61
N GLU A 85 -26.28 7.30 26.61
CA GLU A 85 -27.31 8.26 26.21
C GLU A 85 -27.30 8.57 24.69
N PHE A 86 -26.15 8.41 24.02
CA PHE A 86 -26.04 8.76 22.59
C PHE A 86 -25.70 7.59 21.67
N MET A 87 -25.53 6.35 22.21
CA MET A 87 -25.19 5.18 21.40
C MET A 87 -26.25 4.88 20.33
N GLU A 88 -27.53 5.20 20.59
CA GLU A 88 -28.61 5.01 19.62
C GLU A 88 -28.51 6.01 18.45
N ASP A 89 -27.98 7.21 18.70
CA ASP A 89 -27.66 8.18 17.63
C ASP A 89 -26.54 7.68 16.72
N LEU A 90 -25.55 6.96 17.29
CA LEU A 90 -24.45 6.37 16.53
C LEU A 90 -24.90 5.16 15.72
N LYS A 91 -25.72 4.31 16.35
CA LYS A 91 -26.20 3.06 15.77
C LYS A 91 -27.66 2.83 16.13
N PRO A 92 -28.57 3.20 15.22
CA PRO A 92 -30.02 3.02 15.48
C PRO A 92 -30.40 1.57 15.72
N GLY A 93 -31.16 1.33 16.78
CA GLY A 93 -31.55 -0.02 17.21
C GLY A 93 -30.47 -0.77 18.00
N CYS A 94 -29.46 -0.07 18.49
CA CYS A 94 -28.45 -0.62 19.40
C CYS A 94 -29.06 -0.84 20.80
N GLU A 95 -29.05 -2.09 21.25
CA GLU A 95 -29.55 -2.45 22.58
C GLU A 95 -28.40 -2.46 23.59
N ILE A 96 -28.56 -1.73 24.71
CA ILE A 96 -27.50 -1.55 25.72
C ILE A 96 -26.97 -2.87 26.29
N TRP A 97 -27.84 -3.88 26.45
CA TRP A 97 -27.43 -5.18 26.98
C TRP A 97 -26.44 -5.90 26.01
N ARG A 98 -26.61 -5.74 24.70
CA ARG A 98 -25.69 -6.30 23.72
C ARG A 98 -24.32 -5.62 23.79
N VAL A 99 -24.29 -4.29 23.95
CA VAL A 99 -23.05 -3.55 24.15
C VAL A 99 -22.35 -3.98 25.43
N ILE A 100 -23.10 -4.26 26.50
CA ILE A 100 -22.54 -4.79 27.76
C ILE A 100 -21.86 -6.16 27.52
N CYS A 101 -22.51 -7.08 26.80
CA CYS A 101 -21.91 -8.38 26.47
C CYS A 101 -20.61 -8.21 25.66
N GLU A 102 -20.60 -7.31 24.67
CA GLU A 102 -19.40 -7.04 23.87
C GLU A 102 -18.27 -6.38 24.69
N LEU A 103 -18.60 -5.53 25.67
CA LEU A 103 -17.62 -4.94 26.59
C LEU A 103 -16.99 -5.98 27.53
N GLU A 104 -17.77 -6.96 28.00
CA GLU A 104 -17.24 -8.07 28.78
C GLU A 104 -16.22 -8.90 27.98
N GLU A 105 -16.48 -9.15 26.69
CA GLU A 105 -15.51 -9.79 25.79
C GLU A 105 -14.23 -8.93 25.59
N LEU A 106 -14.36 -7.60 25.63
CA LEU A 106 -13.24 -6.65 25.59
C LEU A 106 -12.56 -6.44 26.96
N SER A 107 -12.94 -7.22 27.97
CA SER A 107 -12.41 -7.12 29.34
C SER A 107 -12.55 -5.73 29.97
N GLU A 108 -13.70 -5.09 29.72
CA GLU A 108 -14.03 -3.78 30.28
C GLU A 108 -15.29 -3.84 31.17
N SER A 109 -15.31 -3.00 32.21
CA SER A 109 -16.47 -2.89 33.09
C SER A 109 -17.61 -2.15 32.37
N PRO A 110 -18.87 -2.62 32.47
CA PRO A 110 -20.03 -1.89 31.93
C PRO A 110 -20.21 -0.47 32.49
N GLU A 111 -19.62 -0.16 33.64
CA GLU A 111 -19.70 1.16 34.28
C GLU A 111 -19.15 2.30 33.39
N ILE A 112 -18.22 1.96 32.48
CA ILE A 112 -17.66 2.96 31.57
C ILE A 112 -18.69 3.57 30.61
N LEU A 113 -19.81 2.88 30.33
CA LEU A 113 -20.92 3.38 29.52
C LEU A 113 -21.62 4.59 30.14
N TYR A 114 -21.60 4.71 31.47
CA TYR A 114 -22.30 5.75 32.21
C TYR A 114 -21.37 6.92 32.61
N ARG A 115 -20.10 6.85 32.22
CA ARG A 115 -19.15 7.96 32.40
C ARG A 115 -19.18 8.88 31.20
N PRO A 116 -18.98 10.23 31.38
CA PRO A 116 -18.83 11.14 30.27
C PRO A 116 -17.73 10.71 29.30
N TYR A 117 -18.01 10.71 28.00
CA TYR A 117 -17.08 10.21 26.98
C TYR A 117 -15.70 10.92 27.03
N CYS A 118 -15.67 12.22 27.35
CA CYS A 118 -14.44 12.99 27.48
C CYS A 118 -13.51 12.50 28.62
N THR A 119 -14.05 11.85 29.66
CA THR A 119 -13.30 11.34 30.80
C THR A 119 -12.67 9.96 30.56
N LEU A 120 -13.06 9.30 29.49
CA LEU A 120 -12.57 7.98 29.13
C LEU A 120 -11.16 8.07 28.52
N SER A 121 -10.31 7.10 28.84
CA SER A 121 -9.02 6.92 28.17
C SER A 121 -9.19 6.60 26.69
N PRO A 122 -8.19 6.82 25.84
CA PRO A 122 -8.24 6.44 24.43
C PRO A 122 -8.57 4.94 24.22
N GLY A 123 -8.06 4.07 25.08
CA GLY A 123 -8.35 2.63 25.08
C GLY A 123 -9.82 2.32 25.37
N GLU A 124 -10.37 2.88 26.48
CA GLU A 124 -11.78 2.72 26.84
C GLU A 124 -12.69 3.24 25.73
N ARG A 125 -12.40 4.40 25.13
CA ARG A 125 -13.16 4.95 23.98
C ARG A 125 -13.22 4.00 22.80
N THR A 126 -12.07 3.46 22.40
CA THR A 126 -11.99 2.50 21.28
C THR A 126 -12.80 1.25 21.58
N LYS A 127 -12.66 0.67 22.77
CA LYS A 127 -13.37 -0.55 23.18
C LYS A 127 -14.88 -0.35 23.21
N ILE A 128 -15.37 0.78 23.77
CA ILE A 128 -16.82 1.09 23.77
C ILE A 128 -17.34 1.22 22.33
N LEU A 129 -16.64 1.97 21.47
CA LEU A 129 -17.10 2.16 20.10
C LEU A 129 -17.06 0.86 19.29
N LEU A 130 -16.09 -0.03 19.55
CA LEU A 130 -16.08 -1.38 18.97
C LEU A 130 -17.25 -2.23 19.51
N ALA A 131 -17.55 -2.15 20.81
CA ALA A 131 -18.72 -2.84 21.38
C ALA A 131 -20.03 -2.36 20.76
N VAL A 132 -20.20 -1.06 20.53
CA VAL A 132 -21.34 -0.51 19.79
C VAL A 132 -21.36 -1.01 18.35
N LEU A 133 -20.21 -1.04 17.66
CA LEU A 133 -20.11 -1.54 16.29
C LEU A 133 -20.57 -2.99 16.15
N PHE A 134 -20.17 -3.88 17.06
CA PHE A 134 -20.48 -5.29 17.03
C PHE A 134 -21.81 -5.66 17.71
N SER A 135 -22.54 -4.69 18.26
CA SER A 135 -23.80 -4.95 19.00
C SER A 135 -24.95 -5.46 18.13
N GLN A 136 -24.88 -5.32 16.80
CA GLN A 136 -25.90 -5.82 15.88
C GLN A 136 -25.36 -6.93 14.99
N GLU A 137 -26.23 -7.88 14.68
CA GLU A 137 -25.96 -8.98 13.77
C GLU A 137 -26.32 -8.62 12.32
N ASN A 138 -25.81 -9.39 11.36
CA ASN A 138 -26.12 -9.28 9.93
C ASN A 138 -25.65 -7.98 9.25
N GLU A 139 -24.65 -7.34 9.80
CA GLU A 139 -23.96 -6.22 9.19
C GLU A 139 -22.55 -6.64 8.73
N PHE A 140 -22.02 -5.95 7.75
CA PHE A 140 -20.64 -6.12 7.32
C PHE A 140 -19.85 -4.88 7.74
N LEU A 141 -18.86 -5.08 8.61
CA LEU A 141 -18.22 -4.01 9.35
C LEU A 141 -16.97 -3.51 8.64
N LEU A 142 -16.80 -2.22 8.60
CA LEU A 142 -15.66 -1.54 8.01
C LEU A 142 -14.85 -0.88 9.13
N ILE A 143 -13.68 -1.45 9.45
CA ILE A 143 -12.87 -1.05 10.60
C ILE A 143 -11.59 -0.39 10.10
N ASP A 144 -11.44 0.91 10.34
CA ASP A 144 -10.27 1.69 9.91
C ASP A 144 -9.41 2.07 11.11
N GLU A 145 -8.21 1.50 11.19
CA GLU A 145 -7.17 1.78 12.20
C GLU A 145 -7.65 1.70 13.67
N PRO A 146 -8.23 0.58 14.16
CA PRO A 146 -8.80 0.49 15.49
C PRO A 146 -7.75 0.52 16.63
N THR A 147 -6.48 0.33 16.31
CA THR A 147 -5.40 0.30 17.31
C THR A 147 -4.61 1.61 17.43
N ASN A 148 -5.03 2.66 16.72
CA ASN A 148 -4.39 3.96 16.84
C ASN A 148 -4.52 4.52 18.27
N HIS A 149 -3.42 5.01 18.80
CA HIS A 149 -3.32 5.59 20.15
C HIS A 149 -3.60 4.64 21.32
N LEU A 150 -3.61 3.31 21.06
CA LEU A 150 -3.76 2.31 22.12
C LEU A 150 -2.40 1.94 22.71
N ASP A 151 -2.38 1.68 24.02
CA ASP A 151 -1.28 1.02 24.69
C ASP A 151 -1.19 -0.47 24.30
N GLN A 152 -0.12 -1.13 24.69
CA GLN A 152 0.12 -2.53 24.32
C GLN A 152 -0.96 -3.49 24.85
N ASN A 153 -1.45 -3.26 26.06
CA ASN A 153 -2.47 -4.11 26.67
C ASN A 153 -3.81 -3.98 25.95
N ALA A 154 -4.24 -2.75 25.65
CA ALA A 154 -5.47 -2.50 24.91
C ALA A 154 -5.39 -3.05 23.48
N ARG A 155 -4.24 -2.97 22.81
CA ARG A 155 -4.03 -3.58 21.48
C ARG A 155 -4.20 -5.10 21.53
N GLU A 156 -3.60 -5.77 22.50
CA GLU A 156 -3.72 -7.22 22.62
C GLU A 156 -5.18 -7.64 22.91
N CYS A 157 -5.87 -6.90 23.75
CA CYS A 157 -7.30 -7.13 24.01
C CYS A 157 -8.15 -6.99 22.75
N VAL A 158 -7.98 -5.90 22.00
CA VAL A 158 -8.68 -5.67 20.72
C VAL A 158 -8.33 -6.75 19.69
N LYS A 159 -7.07 -7.19 19.64
CA LYS A 159 -6.64 -8.27 18.75
C LYS A 159 -7.36 -9.57 19.03
N VAL A 160 -7.40 -10.01 20.29
CA VAL A 160 -8.09 -11.24 20.70
C VAL A 160 -9.60 -11.13 20.39
N TYR A 161 -10.19 -9.99 20.68
CA TYR A 161 -11.60 -9.72 20.40
C TYR A 161 -11.92 -9.80 18.91
N LEU A 162 -11.20 -9.08 18.05
CA LEU A 162 -11.43 -9.11 16.60
C LEU A 162 -11.15 -10.50 15.99
N ALA A 163 -10.20 -11.25 16.54
CA ALA A 163 -9.93 -12.61 16.10
C ALA A 163 -11.13 -13.55 16.32
N SER A 164 -12.00 -13.30 17.32
CA SER A 164 -13.23 -14.08 17.58
C SER A 164 -14.38 -13.72 16.64
N LYS A 165 -14.39 -12.50 16.09
CA LYS A 165 -15.50 -11.97 15.27
C LYS A 165 -15.38 -12.37 13.80
N LYS A 166 -16.43 -12.11 13.00
CA LYS A 166 -16.52 -12.41 11.56
C LYS A 166 -17.21 -11.28 10.82
N GLY A 167 -17.06 -11.26 9.49
CA GLY A 167 -17.79 -10.35 8.62
C GLY A 167 -17.31 -8.91 8.67
N PHE A 168 -16.00 -8.68 8.47
CA PHE A 168 -15.46 -7.33 8.46
C PHE A 168 -14.30 -7.13 7.48
N ILE A 169 -14.07 -5.88 7.12
CA ILE A 169 -12.84 -5.39 6.51
C ILE A 169 -12.04 -4.63 7.57
N LEU A 170 -10.81 -5.02 7.79
CA LEU A 170 -9.87 -4.39 8.71
C LEU A 170 -8.78 -3.65 7.94
N VAL A 171 -8.69 -2.35 8.11
CA VAL A 171 -7.55 -1.54 7.70
C VAL A 171 -6.67 -1.33 8.91
N SER A 172 -5.42 -1.71 8.85
CA SER A 172 -4.44 -1.44 9.90
C SER A 172 -3.01 -1.39 9.38
N HIS A 173 -2.16 -0.64 10.08
CA HIS A 173 -0.72 -0.65 9.91
C HIS A 173 -0.02 -1.67 10.81
N ASP A 174 -0.75 -2.22 11.77
CA ASP A 174 -0.27 -3.26 12.67
C ASP A 174 -0.34 -4.63 11.97
N ARG A 175 0.84 -5.18 11.66
CA ARG A 175 0.96 -6.46 10.96
C ARG A 175 0.52 -7.64 11.83
N ASP A 176 0.81 -7.58 13.12
CA ASP A 176 0.47 -8.64 14.08
C ASP A 176 -1.05 -8.72 14.24
N LEU A 177 -1.72 -7.56 14.25
CA LEU A 177 -3.18 -7.49 14.26
C LEU A 177 -3.79 -8.09 12.98
N LEU A 178 -3.27 -7.71 11.80
CA LEU A 178 -3.75 -8.25 10.52
C LEU A 178 -3.55 -9.77 10.45
N ASP A 179 -2.39 -10.28 10.86
CA ASP A 179 -2.12 -11.71 10.84
C ASP A 179 -3.02 -12.52 11.78
N ALA A 180 -3.32 -11.99 12.95
CA ALA A 180 -4.15 -12.67 13.93
C ALA A 180 -5.65 -12.62 13.59
N CYS A 181 -6.10 -11.53 12.97
CA CYS A 181 -7.54 -11.25 12.81
C CYS A 181 -8.08 -11.54 11.42
N THR A 182 -7.23 -11.74 10.38
CA THR A 182 -7.71 -11.87 9.01
C THR A 182 -7.33 -13.20 8.38
N ASP A 183 -8.22 -13.72 7.53
CA ASP A 183 -8.05 -14.96 6.79
C ASP A 183 -7.86 -14.72 5.28
N HIS A 184 -8.22 -13.54 4.81
CA HIS A 184 -8.06 -13.09 3.42
C HIS A 184 -7.49 -11.67 3.38
N CYS A 185 -6.77 -11.36 2.31
CA CYS A 185 -6.23 -10.04 2.05
C CYS A 185 -6.92 -9.38 0.85
N LEU A 186 -7.41 -8.16 1.06
CA LEU A 186 -7.86 -7.27 0.01
C LEU A 186 -6.69 -6.34 -0.33
N VAL A 187 -6.06 -6.55 -1.47
CA VAL A 187 -4.82 -5.86 -1.84
C VAL A 187 -5.13 -4.73 -2.79
N LEU A 188 -4.84 -3.51 -2.35
CA LEU A 188 -4.93 -2.32 -3.21
C LEU A 188 -3.61 -2.13 -3.96
N ASN A 189 -3.63 -2.42 -5.25
CA ASN A 189 -2.59 -2.08 -6.22
C ASN A 189 -2.79 -0.63 -6.70
N ARG A 190 -2.09 -0.18 -7.74
CA ARG A 190 -2.18 1.23 -8.23
C ARG A 190 -3.62 1.74 -8.37
N CYS A 191 -4.45 1.06 -9.17
CA CYS A 191 -5.85 1.43 -9.41
C CYS A 191 -6.79 0.22 -9.37
N SER A 192 -6.31 -0.95 -8.97
CA SER A 192 -7.05 -2.22 -8.90
C SER A 192 -7.03 -2.78 -7.49
N ILE A 193 -8.05 -3.60 -7.19
CA ILE A 193 -8.16 -4.32 -5.94
C ILE A 193 -8.24 -5.80 -6.26
N GLU A 194 -7.47 -6.61 -5.53
CA GLU A 194 -7.43 -8.05 -5.66
C GLU A 194 -7.73 -8.71 -4.32
N VAL A 195 -8.54 -9.76 -4.32
CA VAL A 195 -8.79 -10.60 -3.15
C VAL A 195 -7.82 -11.77 -3.18
N GLN A 196 -7.03 -11.96 -2.13
CA GLN A 196 -6.08 -13.05 -2.01
C GLN A 196 -6.36 -13.85 -0.74
N ASN A 197 -6.29 -15.19 -0.86
CA ASN A 197 -6.45 -16.10 0.27
C ASN A 197 -5.18 -16.09 1.14
N GLY A 198 -5.38 -16.17 2.45
CA GLY A 198 -4.32 -16.17 3.44
C GLY A 198 -4.21 -14.84 4.19
N ASN A 199 -3.52 -14.88 5.33
CA ASN A 199 -3.27 -13.74 6.17
C ASN A 199 -2.19 -12.81 5.57
N PHE A 200 -1.87 -11.73 6.29
CA PHE A 200 -0.89 -10.73 5.85
C PHE A 200 0.51 -11.33 5.61
N SER A 201 0.98 -12.21 6.48
CA SER A 201 2.30 -12.84 6.35
C SER A 201 2.42 -13.69 5.09
N VAL A 202 1.41 -14.50 4.77
CA VAL A 202 1.36 -15.31 3.53
C VAL A 202 1.38 -14.40 2.30
N TRP A 203 0.57 -13.35 2.30
CA TRP A 203 0.56 -12.36 1.23
C TRP A 203 1.94 -11.69 1.07
N TRP A 204 2.55 -11.27 2.19
CA TRP A 204 3.83 -10.58 2.19
C TRP A 204 4.97 -11.45 1.63
N GLU A 205 5.03 -12.71 2.05
CA GLU A 205 6.00 -13.67 1.50
C GLU A 205 5.82 -13.86 -0.01
N ASN A 206 4.58 -14.06 -0.45
CA ASN A 206 4.27 -14.21 -1.86
C ASN A 206 4.66 -12.97 -2.67
N LYS A 207 4.39 -11.77 -2.13
CA LYS A 207 4.80 -10.52 -2.73
C LYS A 207 6.32 -10.42 -2.82
N GLN A 208 7.04 -10.70 -1.73
CA GLN A 208 8.50 -10.68 -1.74
C GLN A 208 9.10 -11.64 -2.77
N ARG A 209 8.51 -12.85 -2.94
CA ARG A 209 8.95 -13.81 -3.96
C ARG A 209 8.73 -13.27 -5.37
N LYS A 210 7.54 -12.70 -5.64
CA LYS A 210 7.23 -12.06 -6.93
C LYS A 210 8.19 -10.90 -7.21
N ASP A 211 8.41 -10.01 -6.25
CA ASP A 211 9.30 -8.85 -6.40
C ASP A 211 10.76 -9.29 -6.67
N LYS A 212 11.26 -10.29 -5.94
CA LYS A 212 12.60 -10.86 -6.18
C LYS A 212 12.73 -11.47 -7.59
N PHE A 213 11.70 -12.18 -8.04
CA PHE A 213 11.69 -12.77 -9.38
C PHE A 213 11.67 -11.68 -10.47
N ALA A 214 10.81 -10.67 -10.30
CA ALA A 214 10.72 -9.54 -11.23
C ALA A 214 12.02 -8.71 -11.27
N ILE A 215 12.69 -8.49 -10.13
CA ILE A 215 14.00 -7.84 -10.06
C ILE A 215 15.03 -8.64 -10.88
N ALA A 216 15.10 -9.96 -10.65
CA ALA A 216 16.03 -10.82 -11.35
C ALA A 216 15.78 -10.86 -12.87
N GLN A 217 14.51 -10.85 -13.29
CA GLN A 217 14.14 -10.74 -14.71
C GLN A 217 14.51 -9.38 -15.30
N ASN A 218 14.19 -8.27 -14.60
CA ASN A 218 14.55 -6.92 -15.02
C ASN A 218 16.07 -6.77 -15.19
N GLU A 219 16.86 -7.35 -14.28
CA GLU A 219 18.32 -7.35 -14.43
C GLU A 219 18.81 -8.11 -15.67
N LYS A 220 18.18 -9.25 -15.99
CA LYS A 220 18.48 -10.00 -17.22
C LYS A 220 18.15 -9.16 -18.46
N HIS A 221 16.95 -8.60 -18.51
CA HIS A 221 16.53 -7.74 -19.63
C HIS A 221 17.44 -6.52 -19.80
N ARG A 222 17.81 -5.85 -18.71
CA ARG A 222 18.76 -4.73 -18.75
C ARG A 222 20.13 -5.14 -19.29
N LYS A 223 20.68 -6.28 -18.87
CA LYS A 223 21.94 -6.81 -19.39
C LYS A 223 21.86 -7.15 -20.88
N GLU A 224 20.72 -7.67 -21.34
CA GLU A 224 20.49 -7.98 -22.74
C GLU A 224 20.35 -6.70 -23.57
N ILE A 225 19.61 -5.70 -23.09
CA ILE A 225 19.51 -4.37 -23.71
C ILE A 225 20.90 -3.73 -23.82
N GLN A 226 21.73 -3.79 -22.78
CA GLN A 226 23.10 -3.29 -22.82
C GLN A 226 23.96 -3.98 -23.88
N LYS A 227 23.82 -5.32 -24.02
CA LYS A 227 24.54 -6.07 -25.08
C LYS A 227 24.07 -5.66 -26.47
N LEU A 228 22.74 -5.47 -26.66
CA LEU A 228 22.19 -5.02 -27.93
C LEU A 228 22.65 -3.59 -28.27
N ASN A 229 22.63 -2.69 -27.32
CA ASN A 229 23.14 -1.33 -27.49
C ASN A 229 24.64 -1.33 -27.87
N HIS A 230 25.45 -2.12 -27.20
CA HIS A 230 26.88 -2.26 -27.55
C HIS A 230 27.06 -2.85 -28.95
N ALA A 231 26.23 -3.83 -29.34
CA ALA A 231 26.26 -4.39 -30.70
C ALA A 231 25.86 -3.33 -31.75
N ALA A 232 24.82 -2.51 -31.46
CA ALA A 232 24.41 -1.40 -32.32
C ALA A 232 25.53 -0.37 -32.52
N GLU A 233 26.21 0.02 -31.41
CA GLU A 233 27.38 0.93 -31.49
C GLU A 233 28.53 0.34 -32.32
N GLN A 234 28.80 -0.95 -32.19
CA GLN A 234 29.84 -1.61 -33.00
C GLN A 234 29.46 -1.62 -34.49
N VAL A 235 28.19 -1.90 -34.80
CA VAL A 235 27.70 -1.88 -36.18
C VAL A 235 27.79 -0.48 -36.76
N ALA A 236 27.41 0.57 -36.00
CA ALA A 236 27.52 1.97 -36.39
C ALA A 236 28.98 2.40 -36.63
N LYS A 237 29.88 2.04 -35.71
CA LYS A 237 31.33 2.29 -35.89
C LYS A 237 31.92 1.59 -37.13
N TRP A 238 31.41 0.40 -37.42
CA TRP A 238 31.83 -0.38 -38.60
C TRP A 238 31.32 0.26 -39.90
N ALA A 239 30.09 0.76 -39.88
CA ALA A 239 29.51 1.52 -41.00
C ALA A 239 30.32 2.79 -41.29
N ASP A 240 30.61 3.57 -40.23
CA ASP A 240 31.39 4.81 -40.32
C ASP A 240 32.83 4.56 -40.83
N LYS A 241 33.51 3.52 -40.34
CA LYS A 241 34.82 3.10 -40.83
C LYS A 241 34.83 2.74 -42.31
N ASN A 242 33.79 2.01 -42.75
CA ASN A 242 33.65 1.64 -44.15
C ASN A 242 33.31 2.84 -45.06
N GLU A 243 32.62 3.85 -44.53
CA GLU A 243 32.34 5.09 -45.25
C GLU A 243 33.60 5.97 -45.40
N ARG A 244 34.42 6.05 -44.39
CA ARG A 244 35.72 6.76 -44.42
C ARG A 244 36.72 6.09 -45.38
N THR A 245 36.69 4.78 -45.57
CA THR A 245 37.52 4.10 -46.57
C THR A 245 37.11 4.37 -48.02
N LYS A 246 35.94 4.99 -48.25
CA LYS A 246 35.50 5.44 -49.59
C LYS A 246 36.16 6.80 -50.03
N ILE A 247 36.59 7.59 -49.08
CA ILE A 247 37.14 8.92 -49.31
C ILE A 247 38.65 8.82 -49.12
N GLY A 248 39.34 8.35 -50.14
CA GLY A 248 40.79 8.32 -50.09
C GLY A 248 41.38 7.63 -51.32
N PHE A 249 41.38 8.31 -52.42
CA PHE A 249 42.31 7.98 -53.48
C PHE A 249 43.67 8.53 -53.04
N ASP A 250 44.60 7.65 -52.75
CA ASP A 250 46.00 8.00 -52.51
C ASP A 250 46.76 7.91 -53.86
N PRO A 251 47.07 9.06 -54.48
CA PRO A 251 47.66 9.07 -55.82
C PRO A 251 49.07 8.46 -55.86
N ILE A 252 49.67 8.20 -54.68
CA ILE A 252 51.06 7.64 -54.60
C ILE A 252 51.03 6.09 -54.47
N LYS A 253 49.93 5.53 -53.94
CA LYS A 253 49.81 4.07 -53.68
C LYS A 253 48.96 3.32 -54.71
N GLU A 254 48.13 3.98 -55.48
CA GLU A 254 47.24 3.34 -56.46
C GLU A 254 47.65 3.70 -57.88
N HIS A 255 48.39 2.78 -58.51
CA HIS A 255 48.88 2.93 -59.87
C HIS A 255 47.86 2.60 -60.95
N ASP A 256 46.69 2.07 -60.64
CA ASP A 256 45.73 1.58 -61.63
C ASP A 256 44.36 2.30 -61.52
N ARG A 257 44.09 3.20 -62.43
CA ARG A 257 42.78 3.89 -62.57
C ARG A 257 41.81 3.03 -63.35
N CYS A 258 41.38 1.87 -62.79
CA CYS A 258 40.29 1.11 -63.40
C CYS A 258 38.91 1.74 -63.04
N LEU A 259 38.32 2.55 -63.91
CA LEU A 259 37.02 3.18 -63.78
C LEU A 259 35.87 2.15 -63.56
N SER A 260 36.05 0.88 -63.95
CA SER A 260 35.08 -0.20 -63.76
C SER A 260 34.90 -0.67 -62.34
N THR A 261 35.91 -0.48 -61.47
CA THR A 261 35.84 -0.91 -60.06
C THR A 261 35.04 0.03 -59.20
N ARG A 262 34.88 1.28 -59.57
CA ARG A 262 34.15 2.33 -58.80
C ARG A 262 32.63 2.01 -58.70
N SER A 263 32.02 1.54 -59.79
CA SER A 263 30.62 1.14 -59.82
C SER A 263 30.38 -0.13 -59.02
N PHE A 264 31.31 -1.09 -59.05
CA PHE A 264 31.27 -2.34 -58.30
C PHE A 264 31.46 -2.11 -56.80
N ILE A 265 32.40 -1.24 -56.42
CA ILE A 265 32.61 -0.87 -55.01
C ILE A 265 31.40 -0.08 -54.49
N GLY A 266 30.80 0.80 -55.29
CA GLY A 266 29.60 1.56 -54.98
C GLY A 266 28.37 0.63 -54.74
N ALA A 267 28.18 -0.37 -55.60
CA ALA A 267 27.10 -1.36 -55.44
C ALA A 267 27.30 -2.26 -54.22
N LYS A 268 28.53 -2.72 -53.98
CA LYS A 268 28.87 -3.50 -52.81
C LYS A 268 28.68 -2.75 -51.49
N THR A 269 28.99 -1.46 -51.49
CA THR A 269 28.81 -0.58 -50.33
C THR A 269 27.35 -0.29 -50.09
N LYS A 270 26.56 -0.02 -51.14
CA LYS A 270 25.12 0.17 -51.03
C LYS A 270 24.41 -1.04 -50.45
N LYS A 271 24.80 -2.26 -50.87
CA LYS A 271 24.29 -3.53 -50.33
C LYS A 271 24.68 -3.71 -48.87
N MET A 272 25.90 -3.28 -48.48
CA MET A 272 26.38 -3.37 -47.11
C MET A 272 25.69 -2.34 -46.20
N GLN A 273 25.48 -1.10 -46.63
CA GLN A 273 24.71 -0.10 -45.93
C GLN A 273 23.23 -0.52 -45.73
N SER A 274 22.63 -1.16 -46.74
CA SER A 274 21.28 -1.71 -46.61
C SER A 274 21.20 -2.80 -45.54
N ARG A 275 22.21 -3.67 -45.46
CA ARG A 275 22.29 -4.72 -44.42
C ARG A 275 22.49 -4.11 -43.02
N VAL A 276 23.36 -3.11 -42.89
CA VAL A 276 23.57 -2.38 -41.64
C VAL A 276 22.27 -1.74 -41.17
N LYS A 277 21.56 -1.03 -42.06
CA LYS A 277 20.29 -0.38 -41.75
C LYS A 277 19.18 -1.38 -41.39
N GLN A 278 19.17 -2.58 -41.98
CA GLN A 278 18.25 -3.65 -41.58
C GLN A 278 18.60 -4.22 -40.20
N MET A 279 19.89 -4.34 -39.90
CA MET A 279 20.36 -4.84 -38.61
C MET A 279 20.08 -3.84 -37.49
N GLU A 280 20.31 -2.54 -37.72
CA GLU A 280 19.93 -1.46 -36.79
C GLU A 280 18.44 -1.49 -36.48
N LYS A 281 17.58 -1.53 -37.47
CA LYS A 281 16.11 -1.61 -37.28
C LYS A 281 15.68 -2.89 -36.51
N ARG A 282 16.40 -4.00 -36.67
CA ARG A 282 16.13 -5.21 -35.93
C ARG A 282 16.51 -5.05 -34.46
N ILE A 283 17.69 -4.50 -34.21
CA ILE A 283 18.18 -4.24 -32.85
C ILE A 283 17.27 -3.25 -32.14
N GLU A 284 16.88 -2.16 -32.79
CA GLU A 284 15.92 -1.19 -32.22
C GLU A 284 14.60 -1.86 -31.80
N ARG A 285 14.05 -2.70 -32.66
CA ARG A 285 12.80 -3.43 -32.36
C ARG A 285 12.97 -4.42 -31.22
N GLU A 286 14.10 -5.15 -31.16
CA GLU A 286 14.41 -6.04 -30.05
C GLU A 286 14.62 -5.29 -28.73
N ILE A 287 15.13 -4.05 -28.75
CA ILE A 287 15.26 -3.17 -27.57
C ILE A 287 13.88 -2.71 -27.11
N GLU A 288 13.03 -2.20 -28.03
CA GLU A 288 11.66 -1.78 -27.70
C GLU A 288 10.84 -2.93 -27.08
N GLU A 289 10.93 -4.15 -27.66
CA GLU A 289 10.25 -5.32 -27.10
C GLU A 289 10.74 -5.66 -25.70
N LYS A 290 12.04 -5.57 -25.43
CA LYS A 290 12.61 -5.84 -24.10
C LYS A 290 12.35 -4.74 -23.08
N GLU A 291 12.31 -3.48 -23.51
CA GLU A 291 11.91 -2.36 -22.68
C GLU A 291 10.44 -2.48 -22.26
N GLY A 292 9.58 -2.94 -23.15
CA GLY A 292 8.17 -3.23 -22.87
C GLY A 292 7.96 -4.40 -21.86
N LEU A 293 8.94 -5.28 -21.71
CA LEU A 293 8.91 -6.39 -20.75
C LEU A 293 9.43 -6.01 -19.35
N LEU A 294 10.00 -4.81 -19.17
CA LEU A 294 10.46 -4.36 -17.87
C LEU A 294 9.27 -4.11 -16.95
N GLU A 295 9.17 -4.90 -15.88
CA GLU A 295 8.16 -4.67 -14.84
C GLU A 295 8.54 -3.44 -14.00
N ASP A 296 7.55 -2.58 -13.79
CA ASP A 296 7.71 -1.39 -12.95
C ASP A 296 7.60 -1.78 -11.47
N ILE A 297 8.75 -2.06 -10.88
CA ILE A 297 8.87 -2.48 -9.49
C ILE A 297 9.00 -1.21 -8.63
N GLU A 298 8.08 -1.07 -7.67
CA GLU A 298 8.16 -0.03 -6.68
C GLU A 298 9.23 -0.36 -5.62
N TYR A 299 10.37 0.30 -5.69
CA TYR A 299 11.39 0.17 -4.65
C TYR A 299 10.99 0.98 -3.41
N PRO A 300 11.01 0.38 -2.20
CA PRO A 300 10.93 1.15 -0.97
C PRO A 300 12.15 2.07 -0.90
N LYS A 301 11.93 3.35 -0.66
CA LYS A 301 13.04 4.26 -0.38
C LYS A 301 13.53 3.98 1.03
N ASP A 302 14.75 3.48 1.16
CA ASP A 302 15.39 3.32 2.46
C ASP A 302 15.56 4.69 3.12
N LEU A 303 15.08 4.79 4.34
CA LEU A 303 15.27 5.97 5.16
C LEU A 303 16.74 5.99 5.62
N LYS A 304 17.56 6.80 4.98
CA LYS A 304 18.94 6.99 5.40
C LYS A 304 18.96 8.02 6.53
N LEU A 305 19.02 7.56 7.76
CA LEU A 305 19.27 8.40 8.91
C LEU A 305 20.77 8.63 9.02
N PHE A 306 21.19 9.87 8.80
CA PHE A 306 22.56 10.27 9.09
C PHE A 306 22.65 10.66 10.57
N GLN A 307 23.29 9.82 11.37
CA GLN A 307 23.53 10.12 12.76
C GLN A 307 24.52 11.29 12.85
N LEU A 308 24.06 12.41 13.43
CA LEU A 308 24.95 13.50 13.81
C LEU A 308 25.70 13.07 15.08
N VAL A 309 26.99 12.87 14.94
CA VAL A 309 27.84 12.53 16.10
C VAL A 309 28.03 13.80 16.94
N HIS A 310 27.52 13.76 18.16
CA HIS A 310 27.73 14.86 19.11
C HIS A 310 29.07 14.67 19.82
N TYR A 311 29.75 15.77 20.11
CA TYR A 311 31.08 15.76 20.77
C TYR A 311 31.06 15.35 22.25
N LYS A 312 29.88 15.37 22.91
CA LYS A 312 29.67 14.90 24.29
C LYS A 312 29.13 13.48 24.29
N ASN A 313 29.61 12.66 25.22
CA ASN A 313 29.17 11.28 25.41
C ASN A 313 27.81 11.18 26.11
N SER A 314 27.41 12.21 26.88
CA SER A 314 26.09 12.30 27.51
C SER A 314 25.43 13.60 27.10
N LEU A 315 24.23 13.50 26.55
CA LEU A 315 23.42 14.63 26.07
C LEU A 315 22.45 15.11 27.14
N VAL A 316 21.91 14.17 27.89
CA VAL A 316 20.95 14.42 28.97
C VAL A 316 21.30 13.59 30.17
N ASN A 317 21.53 14.25 31.32
CA ASN A 317 21.74 13.60 32.60
C ASN A 317 20.60 13.99 33.54
N VAL A 318 19.84 13.00 33.99
CA VAL A 318 18.71 13.19 34.91
C VAL A 318 19.03 12.47 36.20
N LYS A 319 18.94 13.19 37.33
CA LYS A 319 19.20 12.63 38.67
C LYS A 319 18.01 12.88 39.57
N GLU A 320 17.53 11.81 40.21
CA GLU A 320 16.47 11.83 41.23
C GLU A 320 15.25 12.66 40.86
N TYR A 321 14.87 12.67 39.58
CA TYR A 321 13.74 13.47 39.09
C TYR A 321 12.42 12.79 39.43
N SER A 322 11.47 13.58 39.97
CA SER A 322 10.13 13.11 40.31
C SER A 322 9.10 14.05 39.69
N LEU A 323 8.03 13.49 39.16
CA LEU A 323 6.94 14.23 38.55
C LEU A 323 5.60 13.85 39.17
N GLN A 324 4.84 14.86 39.58
CA GLN A 324 3.48 14.72 40.08
C GLN A 324 2.58 15.83 39.47
N TYR A 325 1.40 15.46 39.02
CA TYR A 325 0.41 16.46 38.59
C TYR A 325 -0.25 17.15 39.78
N LYS A 326 -0.60 18.44 39.65
CA LYS A 326 -1.17 19.28 40.70
C LYS A 326 -2.40 18.70 41.40
N ASP A 327 -3.21 17.93 40.65
CA ASP A 327 -4.49 17.38 41.09
C ASP A 327 -4.44 15.86 41.35
N SER A 328 -3.25 15.27 41.45
CA SER A 328 -3.06 13.84 41.68
C SER A 328 -2.32 13.58 43.01
N ASP A 329 -2.87 12.70 43.86
CA ASP A 329 -2.24 12.26 45.08
C ASP A 329 -1.06 11.27 44.86
N LYS A 330 -0.91 10.76 43.62
CA LYS A 330 0.13 9.80 43.26
C LYS A 330 1.12 10.43 42.30
N PRO A 331 2.44 10.28 42.53
CA PRO A 331 3.44 10.70 41.55
C PRO A 331 3.38 9.81 40.30
N VAL A 332 3.62 10.39 39.14
CA VAL A 332 3.72 9.67 37.86
C VAL A 332 4.96 8.78 37.86
N PHE A 333 6.07 9.34 38.38
CA PHE A 333 7.30 8.61 38.72
C PHE A 333 8.07 9.38 39.79
N GLN A 334 8.91 8.66 40.53
CA GLN A 334 9.68 9.19 41.62
C GLN A 334 11.12 8.63 41.59
N GLY A 335 12.12 9.52 41.82
CA GLY A 335 13.51 9.13 41.92
C GLY A 335 14.13 8.61 40.62
N LEU A 336 13.66 9.05 39.44
CA LEU A 336 14.17 8.63 38.14
C LEU A 336 15.54 9.21 37.86
N SER A 337 16.52 8.34 37.58
CA SER A 337 17.89 8.73 37.22
C SER A 337 18.33 7.96 35.99
N PHE A 338 18.80 8.68 34.98
CA PHE A 338 19.32 8.09 33.72
C PHE A 338 20.22 9.07 32.99
N ASP A 339 21.07 8.53 32.15
CA ASP A 339 21.94 9.24 31.21
C ASP A 339 21.65 8.81 29.78
N ILE A 340 21.55 9.78 28.89
CA ILE A 340 21.41 9.58 27.44
C ILE A 340 22.54 10.31 26.71
#